data_da51611525648e1e50eb971ca081205c
#
_entry.id   da51611525648e1e50eb971ca081205c
#
_cell.length_a   1.000
_cell.length_b   1.000
_cell.length_c   1.000
_cell.angle_alpha   90.00
_cell.angle_beta   90.00
_cell.angle_gamma   90.00
#
_symmetry.space_group_name_H-M   'P 1'
#
loop_
_entity.id
_entity.type
_entity.pdbx_description
1 polymer ?
#
loop_
_entity_poly.entity_id
_entity_poly.type
_entity_poly.pdbx_seq_one_letter_code
_entity_poly.pdbx_strand_id
1 'polypeptide(L)'
;MASKARAAFDKNAKDIKRLIELHEDVGGTAPGRRYGLEVLNKSAIVLITAFWEAYCEDIAAEGLAHIVKHAKSADALPNELKKTIAKRLKQQQHELEVWKIADDGWRGYLSDHLEELKKQRDRKLNTPKSDQIDELFKAAVGIEKMSGNWYWPKRMKSDRAREKLDDYVSLRGAIAHRGQHDTSVTKKNVTDYFELVQDLVSKTGGAVNSHVLKVTNKRLWPRVRPK
;
A
#
# COMPACT_ATOMS: atom_id res chain seq x y z
N MET A 1 7.01 -5.33 17.57
CA MET A 1 7.51 -5.72 16.23
C MET A 1 6.61 -5.03 15.20
N ALA A 2 7.15 -4.60 14.09
CA ALA A 2 6.37 -4.08 12.95
C ALA A 2 5.98 -5.25 12.02
N SER A 3 5.09 -5.02 11.03
CA SER A 3 4.82 -5.98 9.96
C SER A 3 6.07 -6.22 9.09
N LYS A 4 6.09 -7.33 8.35
CA LYS A 4 7.16 -7.60 7.38
C LYS A 4 7.17 -6.54 6.27
N ALA A 5 5.98 -6.14 5.79
CA ALA A 5 5.83 -5.06 4.83
C ALA A 5 6.45 -3.75 5.33
N ARG A 6 6.22 -3.39 6.61
CA ARG A 6 6.83 -2.19 7.20
C ARG A 6 8.35 -2.31 7.29
N ALA A 7 8.87 -3.45 7.69
CA ALA A 7 10.32 -3.69 7.76
C ALA A 7 10.99 -3.59 6.37
N ALA A 8 10.34 -4.14 5.33
CA ALA A 8 10.81 -4.02 3.96
C ALA A 8 10.79 -2.56 3.48
N PHE A 9 9.70 -1.83 3.73
CA PHE A 9 9.62 -0.40 3.42
C PHE A 9 10.71 0.41 4.12
N ASP A 10 10.92 0.20 5.42
CA ASP A 10 11.94 0.92 6.21
C ASP A 10 13.36 0.63 5.72
N LYS A 11 13.60 -0.60 5.18
CA LYS A 11 14.88 -0.94 4.53
C LYS A 11 15.05 -0.15 3.23
N ASN A 12 14.05 -0.16 2.36
CA ASN A 12 14.07 0.54 1.07
C ASN A 12 14.12 2.07 1.24
N ALA A 13 13.51 2.60 2.30
CA ALA A 13 13.54 4.03 2.63
C ALA A 13 14.96 4.58 2.85
N LYS A 14 15.95 3.72 3.15
CA LYS A 14 17.36 4.12 3.25
C LYS A 14 17.93 4.57 1.93
N ASP A 15 17.49 3.96 0.81
CA ASP A 15 17.95 4.34 -0.53
C ASP A 15 17.48 5.75 -0.89
N ILE A 16 16.25 6.10 -0.50
CA ILE A 16 15.74 7.47 -0.71
C ILE A 16 16.54 8.48 0.11
N LYS A 17 16.83 8.18 1.38
CA LYS A 17 17.67 9.04 2.21
C LYS A 17 19.06 9.22 1.60
N ARG A 18 19.65 8.14 1.09
CA ARG A 18 20.95 8.21 0.43
C ARG A 18 20.93 9.07 -0.84
N LEU A 19 19.86 9.00 -1.64
CA LEU A 19 19.69 9.89 -2.80
C LEU A 19 19.60 11.37 -2.39
N ILE A 20 18.89 11.68 -1.29
CA ILE A 20 18.79 13.04 -0.75
C ILE A 20 20.16 13.54 -0.25
N GLU A 21 20.91 12.69 0.46
CA GLU A 21 22.28 12.97 0.90
C GLU A 21 23.22 13.23 -0.28
N LEU A 22 23.22 12.36 -1.29
CA LEU A 22 24.02 12.52 -2.51
C LEU A 22 23.70 13.83 -3.24
N HIS A 23 22.41 14.23 -3.23
CA HIS A 23 22.03 15.53 -3.79
C HIS A 23 22.66 16.69 -3.01
N GLU A 24 22.82 16.56 -1.68
CA GLU A 24 23.50 17.57 -0.85
C GLU A 24 25.02 17.53 -1.01
N ASP A 25 25.60 16.33 -1.04
CA ASP A 25 27.05 16.13 -1.19
C ASP A 25 27.56 16.75 -2.50
N VAL A 26 26.85 16.52 -3.60
CA VAL A 26 27.24 17.03 -4.92
C VAL A 26 26.82 18.49 -5.13
N GLY A 27 25.62 18.86 -4.67
CA GLY A 27 25.04 20.18 -4.90
C GLY A 27 25.38 21.23 -3.85
N GLY A 28 25.86 20.82 -2.68
CA GLY A 28 26.06 21.66 -1.51
C GLY A 28 24.71 22.06 -0.88
N THR A 29 24.78 22.77 0.26
CA THR A 29 23.61 23.18 1.07
C THR A 29 23.15 24.62 0.82
N ALA A 30 23.91 25.43 0.07
CA ALA A 30 23.60 26.83 -0.18
C ALA A 30 22.31 27.00 -1.01
N PRO A 31 21.52 28.06 -0.83
CA PRO A 31 20.35 28.34 -1.69
C PRO A 31 20.72 28.51 -3.16
N GLY A 32 19.85 28.04 -4.09
CA GLY A 32 19.99 28.23 -5.51
C GLY A 32 19.64 27.00 -6.33
N ARG A 33 19.49 27.21 -7.67
CA ARG A 33 19.21 26.12 -8.62
C ARG A 33 20.48 25.28 -8.82
N ARG A 34 20.34 23.95 -8.74
CA ARG A 34 21.41 22.97 -8.95
C ARG A 34 21.24 22.34 -10.33
N TYR A 35 22.19 22.57 -11.23
CA TYR A 35 22.18 21.98 -12.54
C TYR A 35 22.70 20.53 -12.48
N GLY A 36 22.12 19.64 -13.30
CA GLY A 36 22.57 18.23 -13.41
C GLY A 36 22.08 17.30 -12.32
N LEU A 37 21.46 17.80 -11.22
CA LEU A 37 20.96 16.97 -10.11
C LEU A 37 19.48 16.58 -10.25
N GLU A 38 18.81 17.04 -11.29
CA GLU A 38 17.40 16.71 -11.54
C GLU A 38 17.18 15.23 -11.75
N VAL A 39 18.17 14.52 -12.30
CA VAL A 39 18.11 13.06 -12.49
C VAL A 39 17.97 12.33 -11.16
N LEU A 40 18.67 12.77 -10.10
CA LEU A 40 18.56 12.21 -8.75
C LEU A 40 17.15 12.42 -8.19
N ASN A 41 16.60 13.62 -8.36
CA ASN A 41 15.25 13.94 -7.91
C ASN A 41 14.20 13.10 -8.66
N LYS A 42 14.29 12.98 -9.98
CA LYS A 42 13.41 12.13 -10.79
C LYS A 42 13.50 10.66 -10.38
N SER A 43 14.70 10.14 -10.18
CA SER A 43 14.92 8.76 -9.71
C SER A 43 14.29 8.53 -8.33
N ALA A 44 14.45 9.48 -7.41
CA ALA A 44 13.85 9.40 -6.09
C ALA A 44 12.31 9.36 -6.15
N ILE A 45 11.64 10.19 -6.98
CA ILE A 45 10.19 10.15 -7.17
C ILE A 45 9.73 8.77 -7.67
N VAL A 46 10.44 8.19 -8.64
CA VAL A 46 10.11 6.86 -9.17
C VAL A 46 10.24 5.78 -8.09
N LEU A 47 11.34 5.80 -7.33
CA LEU A 47 11.60 4.82 -6.27
C LEU A 47 10.62 4.97 -5.10
N ILE A 48 10.29 6.18 -4.65
CA ILE A 48 9.30 6.41 -3.59
C ILE A 48 7.96 5.81 -4.00
N THR A 49 7.53 6.02 -5.24
CA THR A 49 6.27 5.46 -5.75
C THR A 49 6.31 3.93 -5.78
N ALA A 50 7.40 3.33 -6.26
CA ALA A 50 7.56 1.88 -6.29
C ALA A 50 7.57 1.26 -4.87
N PHE A 51 8.20 1.91 -3.90
CA PHE A 51 8.23 1.44 -2.52
C PHE A 51 6.87 1.58 -1.82
N TRP A 52 6.11 2.62 -2.16
CA TRP A 52 4.72 2.78 -1.72
C TRP A 52 3.82 1.67 -2.28
N GLU A 53 3.92 1.41 -3.58
CA GLU A 53 3.21 0.33 -4.26
C GLU A 53 3.49 -1.03 -3.60
N ALA A 54 4.76 -1.41 -3.52
CA ALA A 54 5.18 -2.66 -2.90
C ALA A 54 4.70 -2.79 -1.44
N TYR A 55 4.76 -1.70 -0.67
CA TYR A 55 4.25 -1.70 0.70
C TYR A 55 2.75 -1.98 0.78
N CYS A 56 1.95 -1.35 -0.09
CA CYS A 56 0.50 -1.55 -0.10
C CYS A 56 0.13 -2.99 -0.43
N GLU A 57 0.78 -3.58 -1.42
CA GLU A 57 0.58 -4.97 -1.79
C GLU A 57 0.99 -5.93 -0.67
N ASP A 58 2.16 -5.70 -0.07
CA ASP A 58 2.67 -6.52 1.01
C ASP A 58 1.77 -6.51 2.24
N ILE A 59 1.34 -5.33 2.69
CA ILE A 59 0.52 -5.23 3.89
C ILE A 59 -0.90 -5.73 3.65
N ALA A 60 -1.43 -5.62 2.44
CA ALA A 60 -2.71 -6.19 2.05
C ALA A 60 -2.64 -7.73 2.08
N ALA A 61 -1.59 -8.32 1.51
CA ALA A 61 -1.34 -9.76 1.54
C ALA A 61 -1.12 -10.30 2.97
N GLU A 62 -0.36 -9.58 3.82
CA GLU A 62 -0.19 -9.95 5.23
C GLU A 62 -1.53 -9.92 5.98
N GLY A 63 -2.36 -8.90 5.71
CA GLY A 63 -3.70 -8.77 6.30
C GLY A 63 -4.61 -9.94 5.92
N LEU A 64 -4.66 -10.30 4.63
CA LEU A 64 -5.44 -11.43 4.15
C LEU A 64 -4.94 -12.76 4.74
N ALA A 65 -3.62 -13.00 4.71
CA ALA A 65 -3.03 -14.20 5.30
C ALA A 65 -3.37 -14.33 6.80
N HIS A 66 -3.40 -13.21 7.54
CA HIS A 66 -3.80 -13.18 8.93
C HIS A 66 -5.28 -13.53 9.10
N ILE A 67 -6.17 -13.01 8.27
CA ILE A 67 -7.61 -13.33 8.28
C ILE A 67 -7.81 -14.82 8.00
N VAL A 68 -7.20 -15.35 6.93
CA VAL A 68 -7.27 -16.77 6.58
C VAL A 68 -6.89 -17.66 7.76
N LYS A 69 -5.82 -17.31 8.46
CA LYS A 69 -5.28 -18.11 9.58
C LYS A 69 -6.11 -18.00 10.86
N HIS A 70 -6.71 -16.85 11.15
CA HIS A 70 -7.22 -16.53 12.49
C HIS A 70 -8.70 -16.16 12.56
N ALA A 71 -9.43 -15.98 11.46
CA ALA A 71 -10.87 -15.81 11.51
C ALA A 71 -11.53 -17.07 12.07
N LYS A 72 -12.49 -16.91 12.99
CA LYS A 72 -13.13 -18.02 13.69
C LYS A 72 -14.11 -18.81 12.83
N SER A 73 -14.79 -18.11 11.92
CA SER A 73 -15.80 -18.68 11.03
C SER A 73 -15.94 -17.84 9.76
N ALA A 74 -16.61 -18.38 8.74
CA ALA A 74 -16.97 -17.63 7.54
C ALA A 74 -17.85 -16.40 7.87
N ASP A 75 -18.67 -16.45 8.90
CA ASP A 75 -19.52 -15.33 9.31
C ASP A 75 -18.74 -14.12 9.78
N ALA A 76 -17.57 -14.33 10.38
CA ALA A 76 -16.68 -13.25 10.81
C ALA A 76 -15.99 -12.52 9.65
N LEU A 77 -16.04 -13.06 8.42
CA LEU A 77 -15.39 -12.45 7.25
C LEU A 77 -16.08 -11.17 6.82
N PRO A 78 -15.32 -10.17 6.37
CA PRO A 78 -15.86 -9.00 5.68
C PRO A 78 -16.70 -9.39 4.46
N ASN A 79 -17.75 -8.62 4.19
CA ASN A 79 -18.69 -8.91 3.09
C ASN A 79 -17.99 -9.02 1.73
N GLU A 80 -16.96 -8.22 1.47
CA GLU A 80 -16.23 -8.27 0.20
C GLU A 80 -15.47 -9.60 0.01
N LEU A 81 -14.90 -10.17 1.09
CA LEU A 81 -14.31 -11.50 1.03
C LEU A 81 -15.37 -12.60 0.84
N LYS A 82 -16.54 -12.47 1.49
CA LYS A 82 -17.67 -13.38 1.25
C LYS A 82 -18.12 -13.32 -0.21
N LYS A 83 -18.22 -12.12 -0.81
CA LYS A 83 -18.56 -11.95 -2.24
C LYS A 83 -17.51 -12.58 -3.14
N THR A 84 -16.23 -12.47 -2.80
CA THR A 84 -15.13 -13.11 -3.58
C THR A 84 -15.29 -14.63 -3.59
N ILE A 85 -15.57 -15.26 -2.45
CA ILE A 85 -15.84 -16.70 -2.36
C ILE A 85 -17.08 -17.06 -3.16
N ALA A 86 -18.19 -16.33 -2.95
CA ALA A 86 -19.44 -16.59 -3.67
C ALA A 86 -19.30 -16.47 -5.20
N LYS A 87 -18.53 -15.49 -5.69
CA LYS A 87 -18.25 -15.33 -7.13
C LYS A 87 -17.50 -16.53 -7.68
N ARG A 88 -16.49 -17.05 -6.97
CA ARG A 88 -15.73 -18.23 -7.38
C ARG A 88 -16.60 -19.48 -7.42
N LEU A 89 -17.46 -19.68 -6.39
CA LEU A 89 -18.41 -20.80 -6.37
C LEU A 89 -19.36 -20.76 -7.58
N LYS A 90 -19.87 -19.58 -7.95
CA LYS A 90 -20.74 -19.43 -9.12
C LYS A 90 -20.04 -19.73 -10.47
N GLN A 91 -18.73 -19.65 -10.52
CA GLN A 91 -17.93 -19.96 -11.71
C GLN A 91 -17.62 -21.45 -11.85
N GLN A 92 -17.88 -22.25 -10.83
CA GLN A 92 -17.67 -23.70 -10.87
C GLN A 92 -18.79 -24.36 -11.67
N GLN A 93 -18.42 -25.35 -12.49
CA GLN A 93 -19.37 -26.07 -13.36
C GLN A 93 -20.11 -27.21 -12.65
N HIS A 94 -19.62 -27.63 -11.49
CA HIS A 94 -20.14 -28.79 -10.77
C HIS A 94 -20.96 -28.35 -9.55
N GLU A 95 -22.22 -28.78 -9.47
CA GLU A 95 -23.16 -28.36 -8.41
C GLU A 95 -22.67 -28.70 -6.99
N LEU A 96 -21.92 -29.77 -6.82
CA LEU A 96 -21.38 -30.19 -5.52
C LEU A 96 -20.20 -29.34 -5.03
N GLU A 97 -19.65 -28.46 -5.86
CA GLU A 97 -18.55 -27.56 -5.45
C GLU A 97 -18.95 -26.65 -4.28
N VAL A 98 -20.25 -26.35 -4.16
CA VAL A 98 -20.77 -25.56 -3.03
C VAL A 98 -20.47 -26.20 -1.67
N TRP A 99 -20.39 -27.51 -1.60
CA TRP A 99 -20.09 -28.24 -0.37
C TRP A 99 -18.63 -28.13 0.08
N LYS A 100 -17.72 -27.74 -0.82
CA LYS A 100 -16.31 -27.49 -0.47
C LYS A 100 -16.11 -26.28 0.46
N ILE A 101 -17.15 -25.44 0.61
CA ILE A 101 -17.12 -24.30 1.57
C ILE A 101 -17.47 -24.72 2.99
N ALA A 102 -18.03 -25.93 3.18
CA ALA A 102 -18.44 -26.41 4.50
C ALA A 102 -17.28 -26.35 5.50
N ASP A 103 -17.60 -26.21 6.78
CA ASP A 103 -16.65 -26.08 7.88
C ASP A 103 -15.59 -25.01 7.62
N ASP A 104 -14.34 -25.40 7.47
CA ASP A 104 -13.20 -24.52 7.20
C ASP A 104 -12.83 -24.43 5.70
N GLY A 105 -13.61 -25.02 4.80
CA GLY A 105 -13.31 -25.06 3.35
C GLY A 105 -13.21 -23.66 2.70
N TRP A 106 -13.90 -22.65 3.24
CA TRP A 106 -13.77 -21.27 2.81
C TRP A 106 -12.34 -20.72 2.89
N ARG A 107 -11.49 -21.29 3.77
CA ARG A 107 -10.08 -20.90 3.90
C ARG A 107 -9.28 -21.24 2.65
N GLY A 108 -9.59 -22.37 1.98
CA GLY A 108 -8.99 -22.75 0.72
C GLY A 108 -9.23 -21.69 -0.36
N TYR A 109 -10.47 -21.24 -0.52
CA TYR A 109 -10.80 -20.20 -1.49
C TYR A 109 -10.08 -18.86 -1.23
N LEU A 110 -9.92 -18.48 0.05
CA LEU A 110 -9.16 -17.27 0.41
C LEU A 110 -7.64 -17.45 0.27
N SER A 111 -7.13 -18.67 0.50
CA SER A 111 -5.72 -18.99 0.25
C SER A 111 -5.38 -18.89 -1.24
N ASP A 112 -6.25 -19.42 -2.10
CA ASP A 112 -6.11 -19.28 -3.56
C ASP A 112 -6.17 -17.80 -3.98
N HIS A 113 -7.07 -17.02 -3.38
CA HIS A 113 -7.15 -15.58 -3.62
C HIS A 113 -5.86 -14.85 -3.18
N LEU A 114 -5.27 -15.24 -2.05
CA LEU A 114 -3.98 -14.73 -1.60
C LEU A 114 -2.86 -15.04 -2.60
N GLU A 115 -2.80 -16.26 -3.13
CA GLU A 115 -1.79 -16.63 -4.13
C GLU A 115 -2.00 -15.88 -5.46
N GLU A 116 -3.25 -15.63 -5.85
CA GLU A 116 -3.54 -14.79 -7.00
C GLU A 116 -3.10 -13.34 -6.79
N LEU A 117 -3.38 -12.75 -5.64
CA LEU A 117 -2.90 -11.41 -5.29
C LEU A 117 -1.38 -11.33 -5.35
N LYS A 118 -0.67 -12.33 -4.84
CA LYS A 118 0.80 -12.40 -4.91
C LYS A 118 1.30 -12.53 -6.36
N LYS A 119 0.65 -13.33 -7.20
CA LYS A 119 1.01 -13.47 -8.63
C LYS A 119 0.70 -12.22 -9.46
N GLN A 120 -0.26 -11.44 -9.04
CA GLN A 120 -0.67 -10.21 -9.73
C GLN A 120 0.14 -8.98 -9.31
N ARG A 121 1.00 -9.10 -8.29
CA ARG A 121 1.91 -8.06 -7.79
C ARG A 121 2.64 -7.31 -8.91
N ASP A 122 3.13 -8.05 -9.88
CA ASP A 122 3.94 -7.48 -10.98
C ASP A 122 3.08 -6.86 -12.10
N ARG A 123 1.74 -6.87 -11.99
CA ARG A 123 0.86 -6.57 -13.12
C ARG A 123 -0.28 -5.58 -12.85
N LYS A 124 -0.73 -5.38 -11.60
CA LYS A 124 -1.98 -4.67 -11.32
C LYS A 124 -1.84 -3.24 -10.80
N LEU A 125 -0.82 -2.95 -10.04
CA LEU A 125 -0.67 -1.63 -9.43
C LEU A 125 0.34 -0.73 -10.16
N ASN A 126 0.32 -0.69 -11.50
CA ASN A 126 1.18 0.22 -12.27
C ASN A 126 0.96 1.71 -11.94
N THR A 127 -0.06 2.03 -11.16
CA THR A 127 -0.42 3.41 -10.82
C THR A 127 -1.05 3.42 -9.42
N PRO A 128 -0.26 3.45 -8.32
CA PRO A 128 -0.75 3.33 -6.94
C PRO A 128 -1.41 4.63 -6.43
N LYS A 129 -2.42 5.13 -7.18
CA LYS A 129 -3.28 6.24 -6.79
C LYS A 129 -4.28 5.83 -5.73
N SER A 130 -4.91 6.81 -5.10
CA SER A 130 -5.84 6.61 -3.99
C SER A 130 -6.96 5.64 -4.30
N ASP A 131 -7.57 5.69 -5.49
CA ASP A 131 -8.68 4.80 -5.87
C ASP A 131 -8.21 3.35 -6.08
N GLN A 132 -7.05 3.14 -6.73
CA GLN A 132 -6.48 1.81 -6.92
C GLN A 132 -6.06 1.17 -5.58
N ILE A 133 -5.57 2.00 -4.64
CA ILE A 133 -5.29 1.54 -3.27
C ILE A 133 -6.59 1.15 -2.55
N ASP A 134 -7.66 1.94 -2.68
CA ASP A 134 -8.96 1.59 -2.10
C ASP A 134 -9.48 0.26 -2.66
N GLU A 135 -9.39 0.03 -3.97
CA GLU A 135 -9.78 -1.23 -4.62
C GLU A 135 -8.93 -2.42 -4.13
N LEU A 136 -7.61 -2.24 -4.02
CA LEU A 136 -6.71 -3.28 -3.51
C LEU A 136 -7.13 -3.73 -2.11
N PHE A 137 -7.30 -2.81 -1.17
CA PHE A 137 -7.63 -3.15 0.21
C PHE A 137 -9.07 -3.65 0.37
N LYS A 138 -9.99 -3.18 -0.46
CA LYS A 138 -11.34 -3.73 -0.55
C LYS A 138 -11.31 -5.20 -0.98
N ALA A 139 -10.61 -5.52 -2.04
CA ALA A 139 -10.50 -6.88 -2.57
C ALA A 139 -9.71 -7.82 -1.64
N ALA A 140 -8.61 -7.33 -1.04
CA ALA A 140 -7.71 -8.16 -0.25
C ALA A 140 -8.21 -8.43 1.18
N VAL A 141 -8.70 -7.39 1.88
CA VAL A 141 -9.04 -7.50 3.31
C VAL A 141 -10.45 -7.00 3.65
N GLY A 142 -11.19 -6.48 2.68
CA GLY A 142 -12.54 -5.97 2.87
C GLY A 142 -12.62 -4.58 3.50
N ILE A 143 -11.58 -3.74 3.38
CA ILE A 143 -11.60 -2.34 3.77
C ILE A 143 -12.11 -1.52 2.58
N GLU A 144 -13.36 -1.07 2.62
CA GLU A 144 -14.00 -0.41 1.47
C GLU A 144 -13.31 0.87 1.01
N LYS A 145 -12.79 1.66 1.95
CA LYS A 145 -12.12 2.94 1.66
C LYS A 145 -10.89 3.11 2.55
N MET A 146 -9.75 2.57 2.10
CA MET A 146 -8.48 2.69 2.82
C MET A 146 -8.04 4.14 2.93
N SER A 147 -8.17 4.90 1.85
CA SER A 147 -7.78 6.32 1.77
C SER A 147 -8.53 7.21 2.77
N GLY A 148 -9.71 6.81 3.22
CA GLY A 148 -10.46 7.49 4.29
C GLY A 148 -9.74 7.50 5.64
N ASN A 149 -8.79 6.59 5.85
CA ASN A 149 -7.97 6.53 7.08
C ASN A 149 -6.76 7.49 7.05
N TRP A 150 -6.48 8.14 5.93
CA TRP A 150 -5.36 9.06 5.77
C TRP A 150 -5.70 10.45 6.32
N TYR A 151 -5.91 10.52 7.61
CA TYR A 151 -6.31 11.73 8.32
C TYR A 151 -5.36 12.03 9.49
N TRP A 152 -4.91 13.28 9.57
CA TRP A 152 -4.08 13.80 10.65
C TRP A 152 -4.77 15.03 11.25
N PRO A 153 -5.22 14.96 12.51
CA PRO A 153 -5.87 16.11 13.15
C PRO A 153 -5.03 17.38 13.01
N LYS A 154 -5.67 18.49 12.67
CA LYS A 154 -5.05 19.84 12.50
C LYS A 154 -3.97 19.95 11.42
N ARG A 155 -3.56 18.83 10.76
CA ARG A 155 -2.47 18.85 9.75
C ARG A 155 -2.98 18.57 8.34
N MET A 156 -3.72 17.50 8.13
CA MET A 156 -4.16 17.09 6.80
C MET A 156 -5.45 16.26 6.84
N LYS A 157 -6.44 16.64 6.01
CA LYS A 157 -7.64 15.86 5.77
C LYS A 157 -7.38 14.75 4.76
N SER A 158 -8.19 13.69 4.77
CA SER A 158 -8.06 12.54 3.87
C SER A 158 -8.11 12.94 2.39
N ASP A 159 -9.01 13.84 2.00
CA ASP A 159 -9.14 14.27 0.61
C ASP A 159 -7.86 14.97 0.13
N ARG A 160 -7.25 15.80 0.98
CA ARG A 160 -5.98 16.46 0.63
C ARG A 160 -4.81 15.49 0.56
N ALA A 161 -4.81 14.43 1.38
CA ALA A 161 -3.80 13.37 1.31
C ALA A 161 -3.92 12.57 0.00
N ARG A 162 -5.16 12.29 -0.43
CA ARG A 162 -5.46 11.63 -1.72
C ARG A 162 -4.97 12.47 -2.90
N GLU A 163 -5.37 13.75 -2.96
CA GLU A 163 -4.93 14.68 -4.02
C GLU A 163 -3.41 14.69 -4.14
N LYS A 164 -2.71 14.91 -3.02
CA LYS A 164 -1.24 14.95 -3.02
C LYS A 164 -0.60 13.65 -3.51
N LEU A 165 -1.11 12.49 -3.07
CA LEU A 165 -0.62 11.21 -3.54
C LEU A 165 -0.81 11.06 -5.05
N ASP A 166 -2.02 11.38 -5.52
CA ASP A 166 -2.41 11.23 -6.93
C ASP A 166 -1.60 12.16 -7.85
N ASP A 167 -1.27 13.38 -7.37
CA ASP A 167 -0.39 14.32 -8.05
C ASP A 167 1.03 13.76 -8.20
N TYR A 168 1.62 13.19 -7.12
CA TYR A 168 2.96 12.61 -7.16
C TYR A 168 3.02 11.34 -8.03
N VAL A 169 2.00 10.49 -7.97
CA VAL A 169 1.91 9.32 -8.84
C VAL A 169 1.79 9.74 -10.31
N SER A 170 1.04 10.82 -10.60
CA SER A 170 0.95 11.38 -11.94
C SER A 170 2.29 11.97 -12.40
N LEU A 171 3.01 12.67 -11.52
CA LEU A 171 4.38 13.15 -11.76
C LEU A 171 5.32 11.99 -12.11
N ARG A 172 5.28 10.89 -11.34
CA ARG A 172 6.06 9.67 -11.65
C ARG A 172 5.73 9.12 -13.03
N GLY A 173 4.46 9.10 -13.40
CA GLY A 173 4.02 8.69 -14.73
C GLY A 173 4.61 9.55 -15.84
N ALA A 174 4.59 10.86 -15.69
CA ALA A 174 5.19 11.79 -16.64
C ALA A 174 6.71 11.60 -16.78
N ILE A 175 7.42 11.41 -15.66
CA ILE A 175 8.85 11.12 -15.64
C ILE A 175 9.16 9.82 -16.39
N ALA A 176 8.42 8.73 -16.10
CA ALA A 176 8.69 7.41 -16.65
C ALA A 176 8.41 7.31 -18.16
N HIS A 177 7.35 8.00 -18.65
CA HIS A 177 6.92 7.87 -20.05
C HIS A 177 7.52 8.91 -21.00
N ARG A 178 7.84 10.09 -20.51
CA ARG A 178 8.28 11.20 -21.36
C ARG A 178 9.68 11.72 -21.03
N GLY A 179 10.29 11.27 -19.94
CA GLY A 179 11.60 11.74 -19.46
C GLY A 179 11.63 13.23 -19.11
N GLN A 180 10.56 13.96 -19.44
CA GLN A 180 10.41 15.39 -19.24
C GLN A 180 9.07 15.69 -18.57
N HIS A 181 9.09 16.65 -17.67
CA HIS A 181 7.93 17.30 -17.12
C HIS A 181 8.11 18.80 -17.35
N ASP A 182 7.04 19.53 -17.61
CA ASP A 182 7.07 20.97 -17.92
C ASP A 182 7.69 21.80 -16.78
N THR A 183 7.70 21.26 -15.56
CA THR A 183 8.37 21.83 -14.40
C THR A 183 9.51 20.96 -13.91
N SER A 184 10.64 21.56 -13.52
CA SER A 184 11.78 20.83 -12.98
C SER A 184 11.42 20.15 -11.64
N VAL A 185 11.82 18.87 -11.48
CA VAL A 185 11.64 18.13 -10.22
C VAL A 185 12.71 18.59 -9.22
N THR A 186 12.27 19.23 -8.14
CA THR A 186 13.14 19.79 -7.13
C THR A 186 13.40 18.81 -5.98
N LYS A 187 14.46 19.02 -5.20
CA LYS A 187 14.71 18.32 -3.95
C LYS A 187 13.53 18.43 -2.98
N LYS A 188 12.88 19.60 -2.92
CA LYS A 188 11.69 19.82 -2.09
C LYS A 188 10.56 18.86 -2.47
N ASN A 189 10.30 18.63 -3.76
CA ASN A 189 9.30 17.66 -4.21
C ASN A 189 9.62 16.26 -3.68
N VAL A 190 10.88 15.85 -3.69
CA VAL A 190 11.32 14.54 -3.18
C VAL A 190 11.08 14.44 -1.67
N THR A 191 11.50 15.44 -0.91
CA THR A 191 11.36 15.45 0.55
C THR A 191 9.88 15.44 0.95
N ASP A 192 9.08 16.34 0.37
CA ASP A 192 7.65 16.45 0.67
C ASP A 192 6.89 15.14 0.32
N TYR A 193 7.24 14.51 -0.81
CA TYR A 193 6.64 13.24 -1.20
C TYR A 193 7.07 12.08 -0.29
N PHE A 194 8.34 12.00 0.06
CA PHE A 194 8.85 10.97 0.94
C PHE A 194 8.20 11.03 2.33
N GLU A 195 8.08 12.24 2.91
CA GLU A 195 7.36 12.45 4.18
C GLU A 195 5.90 12.03 4.07
N LEU A 196 5.20 12.43 3.00
CA LEU A 196 3.82 12.01 2.76
C LEU A 196 3.70 10.49 2.74
N VAL A 197 4.57 9.79 1.99
CA VAL A 197 4.51 8.33 1.88
C VAL A 197 4.81 7.65 3.21
N GLN A 198 5.76 8.14 4.01
CA GLN A 198 6.02 7.61 5.35
C GLN A 198 4.78 7.73 6.27
N ASP A 199 4.09 8.84 6.18
CA ASP A 199 2.83 9.06 6.88
C ASP A 199 1.71 8.13 6.40
N LEU A 200 1.56 7.97 5.08
CA LEU A 200 0.58 7.05 4.48
C LEU A 200 0.86 5.60 4.88
N VAL A 201 2.11 5.16 4.85
CA VAL A 201 2.55 3.82 5.32
C VAL A 201 2.13 3.58 6.77
N SER A 202 2.33 4.57 7.63
CA SER A 202 1.95 4.47 9.05
C SER A 202 0.43 4.34 9.23
N LYS A 203 -0.36 5.17 8.54
CA LYS A 203 -1.82 5.17 8.61
C LYS A 203 -2.43 3.90 8.01
N THR A 204 -1.97 3.50 6.84
CA THR A 204 -2.43 2.31 6.13
C THR A 204 -2.17 1.05 6.96
N GLY A 205 -0.95 0.88 7.47
CA GLY A 205 -0.64 -0.25 8.34
C GLY A 205 -1.47 -0.25 9.63
N GLY A 206 -1.64 0.90 10.26
CA GLY A 206 -2.50 1.05 11.44
C GLY A 206 -3.96 0.66 11.18
N ALA A 207 -4.50 1.05 10.02
CA ALA A 207 -5.85 0.71 9.59
C ALA A 207 -6.00 -0.81 9.37
N VAL A 208 -5.06 -1.44 8.65
CA VAL A 208 -5.04 -2.90 8.45
C VAL A 208 -4.98 -3.64 9.78
N ASN A 209 -4.05 -3.28 10.68
CA ASN A 209 -3.91 -3.92 11.99
C ASN A 209 -5.17 -3.79 12.84
N SER A 210 -5.85 -2.64 12.78
CA SER A 210 -7.11 -2.41 13.50
C SER A 210 -8.26 -3.21 12.89
N HIS A 211 -8.31 -3.31 11.56
CA HIS A 211 -9.33 -4.05 10.84
C HIS A 211 -9.21 -5.57 11.09
N VAL A 212 -8.02 -6.14 10.94
CA VAL A 212 -7.82 -7.57 11.17
C VAL A 212 -8.07 -7.96 12.63
N LEU A 213 -7.79 -7.04 13.58
CA LEU A 213 -8.19 -7.26 14.98
C LEU A 213 -9.69 -7.39 15.14
N LYS A 214 -10.49 -6.55 14.47
CA LYS A 214 -11.97 -6.63 14.53
C LYS A 214 -12.48 -7.95 13.93
N VAL A 215 -11.87 -8.40 12.84
CA VAL A 215 -12.28 -9.63 12.12
C VAL A 215 -11.87 -10.90 12.88
N THR A 216 -10.68 -10.92 13.50
CA THR A 216 -10.07 -12.15 14.02
C THR A 216 -9.92 -12.21 15.54
N ASN A 217 -10.18 -11.11 16.24
CA ASN A 217 -9.82 -10.89 17.65
C ASN A 217 -8.31 -11.00 17.93
N LYS A 218 -7.47 -11.04 16.89
CA LYS A 218 -6.01 -11.07 17.00
C LYS A 218 -5.39 -9.94 16.19
N ARG A 219 -4.39 -9.27 16.76
CA ARG A 219 -3.63 -8.24 16.05
C ARG A 219 -2.62 -8.88 15.10
N LEU A 220 -2.38 -8.22 13.97
CA LEU A 220 -1.32 -8.60 13.04
C LEU A 220 0.06 -8.40 13.70
N TRP A 221 0.22 -7.30 14.47
CA TRP A 221 1.36 -7.07 15.37
C TRP A 221 0.92 -6.35 16.64
N PRO A 222 1.64 -6.53 17.78
CA PRO A 222 1.29 -5.86 19.03
C PRO A 222 1.41 -4.35 18.92
N ARG A 223 0.56 -3.60 19.62
CA ARG A 223 0.76 -2.15 19.79
C ARG A 223 2.03 -1.92 20.61
N VAL A 224 2.96 -1.17 20.06
CA VAL A 224 4.00 -0.55 20.88
C VAL A 224 3.32 0.60 21.64
N ARG A 225 3.21 0.50 22.97
CA ARG A 225 2.81 1.66 23.78
C ARG A 225 3.96 2.65 23.69
N PRO A 226 3.75 3.92 23.34
CA PRO A 226 4.79 4.93 23.54
C PRO A 226 5.13 4.94 25.03
N LYS A 227 6.43 4.90 25.31
CA LYS A 227 6.94 5.14 26.66
C LYS A 227 6.70 6.59 27.03
#